data_c37b5c9ed8ac0d295cad88ad324a9c74
#
_entry.id   c37b5c9ed8ac0d295cad88ad324a9c74
#
_cell.length_a   1.000
_cell.length_b   1.000
_cell.length_c   1.000
_cell.angle_alpha   90.00
_cell.angle_beta   90.00
_cell.angle_gamma   90.00
#
_symmetry.space_group_name_H-M   'P 1'
#
loop_
_entity.id
_entity.type
_entity.pdbx_description
1 polymer ?
#
loop_
_entity_poly.entity_id
_entity_poly.type
_entity_poly.pdbx_seq_one_letter_code
_entity_poly.pdbx_strand_id
1 'polypeptide(L)'
;LVGRSPADPAAIMEEIDTVLAYQPTVKAAIDMALHDLLARRLGVPMHVLMGGKLRDRVPLSRILPIKAPREMATLAGQLAAEGYRQLKLKLAGDIDTDVRRIAEVRSAVGAQVALTLDPNQSYDAKRLIRVFARMEPQDVSLIEQPVPAADFAGLALLTRTLPVAIEADESAQTVRDVFRLVSERAVDVINLKITNLGGIRRFLQAMRICEAGEVGCRMGAAFGPALLQATSLQAACVIRHLPYACELSEHLHLRDDPFTPLPVEDGCLLLPAGAGCGIGYR
;
A
#
# COMPACT_ATOMS: atom_id res chain seq x y z
N LEU A 1 -27.29 1.68 -12.34
CA LEU A 1 -27.05 2.82 -11.42
C LEU A 1 -27.81 4.09 -11.81
N VAL A 2 -28.26 4.19 -13.07
CA VAL A 2 -29.01 5.35 -13.53
C VAL A 2 -30.28 5.54 -12.67
N GLY A 3 -30.49 6.76 -12.16
CA GLY A 3 -31.63 7.08 -11.29
C GLY A 3 -31.44 6.74 -9.81
N ARG A 4 -30.31 6.14 -9.40
CA ARG A 4 -30.02 5.88 -7.98
C ARG A 4 -29.42 7.11 -7.30
N SER A 5 -29.77 7.31 -6.04
CA SER A 5 -29.20 8.40 -5.24
C SER A 5 -27.79 8.05 -4.74
N PRO A 6 -26.76 8.88 -4.98
CA PRO A 6 -25.43 8.66 -4.43
C PRO A 6 -25.36 8.84 -2.89
N ALA A 7 -26.45 9.25 -2.25
CA ALA A 7 -26.52 9.35 -0.80
C ALA A 7 -26.53 7.99 -0.10
N ASP A 8 -26.83 6.91 -0.83
CA ASP A 8 -26.94 5.55 -0.31
C ASP A 8 -25.87 4.61 -0.93
N PRO A 9 -24.57 4.91 -0.82
CA PRO A 9 -23.51 4.11 -1.48
C PRO A 9 -23.49 2.66 -1.01
N ALA A 10 -23.83 2.39 0.25
CA ALA A 10 -23.89 1.03 0.78
C ALA A 10 -24.94 0.18 0.07
N ALA A 11 -26.15 0.69 -0.09
CA ALA A 11 -27.24 -0.03 -0.76
C ALA A 11 -26.92 -0.30 -2.24
N ILE A 12 -26.32 0.69 -2.92
CA ILE A 12 -25.87 0.52 -4.31
C ILE A 12 -24.81 -0.58 -4.42
N MET A 13 -23.82 -0.59 -3.52
CA MET A 13 -22.75 -1.59 -3.55
C MET A 13 -23.25 -3.00 -3.21
N GLU A 14 -24.24 -3.15 -2.33
CA GLU A 14 -24.90 -4.44 -2.09
C GLU A 14 -25.60 -4.97 -3.36
N GLU A 15 -26.32 -4.12 -4.10
CA GLU A 15 -26.92 -4.52 -5.39
C GLU A 15 -25.83 -4.93 -6.40
N ILE A 16 -24.74 -4.18 -6.49
CA ILE A 16 -23.62 -4.52 -7.37
C ILE A 16 -23.02 -5.87 -6.98
N ASP A 17 -22.90 -6.16 -5.69
CA ASP A 17 -22.39 -7.43 -5.20
C ASP A 17 -23.27 -8.63 -5.61
N THR A 18 -24.58 -8.43 -5.80
CA THR A 18 -25.49 -9.49 -6.27
C THR A 18 -25.38 -9.77 -7.77
N VAL A 19 -25.08 -8.75 -8.58
CA VAL A 19 -25.07 -8.86 -10.06
C VAL A 19 -23.69 -9.03 -10.66
N LEU A 20 -22.65 -8.65 -9.93
CA LEU A 20 -21.26 -8.72 -10.38
C LEU A 20 -20.43 -9.58 -9.41
N ALA A 21 -20.26 -10.84 -9.74
CA ALA A 21 -19.41 -11.73 -8.97
C ALA A 21 -17.92 -11.29 -9.09
N TYR A 22 -17.20 -11.35 -7.99
CA TYR A 22 -15.78 -10.97 -7.92
C TYR A 22 -15.49 -9.53 -8.37
N GLN A 23 -14.58 -9.30 -9.28
CA GLN A 23 -14.25 -8.00 -9.90
C GLN A 23 -14.03 -6.84 -8.87
N PRO A 24 -13.14 -7.01 -7.87
CA PRO A 24 -12.99 -6.01 -6.81
C PRO A 24 -12.56 -4.64 -7.35
N THR A 25 -11.70 -4.60 -8.35
CA THR A 25 -11.21 -3.33 -8.93
C THR A 25 -12.35 -2.53 -9.58
N VAL A 26 -13.28 -3.19 -10.29
CA VAL A 26 -14.46 -2.53 -10.89
C VAL A 26 -15.37 -2.01 -9.79
N LYS A 27 -15.61 -2.82 -8.76
CA LYS A 27 -16.41 -2.42 -7.59
C LYS A 27 -15.78 -1.23 -6.88
N ALA A 28 -14.46 -1.26 -6.70
CA ALA A 28 -13.72 -0.15 -6.10
C ALA A 28 -13.89 1.15 -6.89
N ALA A 29 -13.80 1.10 -8.22
CA ALA A 29 -13.99 2.28 -9.06
C ALA A 29 -15.38 2.91 -8.87
N ILE A 30 -16.42 2.08 -8.80
CA ILE A 30 -17.80 2.55 -8.59
C ILE A 30 -17.94 3.14 -7.17
N ASP A 31 -17.47 2.42 -6.15
CA ASP A 31 -17.57 2.85 -4.76
C ASP A 31 -16.80 4.16 -4.51
N MET A 32 -15.60 4.30 -5.09
CA MET A 32 -14.82 5.53 -5.04
C MET A 32 -15.56 6.70 -5.70
N ALA A 33 -16.16 6.48 -6.87
CA ALA A 33 -16.93 7.50 -7.58
C ALA A 33 -18.18 7.95 -6.79
N LEU A 34 -18.85 7.01 -6.12
CA LEU A 34 -20.01 7.32 -5.25
C LEU A 34 -19.58 8.17 -4.04
N HIS A 35 -18.46 7.83 -3.40
CA HIS A 35 -17.91 8.60 -2.29
C HIS A 35 -17.43 9.99 -2.72
N ASP A 36 -16.77 10.11 -3.87
CA ASP A 36 -16.33 11.40 -4.41
C ASP A 36 -17.54 12.29 -4.72
N LEU A 37 -18.56 11.73 -5.40
CA LEU A 37 -19.79 12.46 -5.74
C LEU A 37 -20.54 12.93 -4.48
N LEU A 38 -20.68 12.06 -3.48
CA LEU A 38 -21.32 12.40 -2.21
C LEU A 38 -20.55 13.50 -1.48
N ALA A 39 -19.23 13.38 -1.37
CA ALA A 39 -18.37 14.37 -0.72
C ALA A 39 -18.44 15.74 -1.43
N ARG A 40 -18.44 15.75 -2.77
CA ARG A 40 -18.61 16.97 -3.57
C ARG A 40 -19.98 17.61 -3.35
N ARG A 41 -21.06 16.83 -3.29
CA ARG A 41 -22.41 17.35 -3.00
C ARG A 41 -22.53 17.98 -1.61
N LEU A 42 -21.81 17.43 -0.64
CA LEU A 42 -21.74 17.95 0.74
C LEU A 42 -20.72 19.11 0.89
N GLY A 43 -19.92 19.38 -0.12
CA GLY A 43 -18.88 20.42 -0.06
C GLY A 43 -17.71 20.07 0.86
N VAL A 44 -17.46 18.79 1.12
CA VAL A 44 -16.41 18.31 2.05
C VAL A 44 -15.35 17.45 1.34
N PRO A 45 -14.11 17.39 1.85
CA PRO A 45 -13.13 16.41 1.40
C PRO A 45 -13.58 14.98 1.72
N MET A 46 -13.15 14.01 0.90
CA MET A 46 -13.60 12.62 1.00
C MET A 46 -13.23 11.97 2.36
N HIS A 47 -12.09 12.31 2.96
CA HIS A 47 -11.69 11.80 4.27
C HIS A 47 -12.70 12.12 5.39
N VAL A 48 -13.52 13.16 5.24
CA VAL A 48 -14.58 13.48 6.22
C VAL A 48 -15.62 12.36 6.28
N LEU A 49 -15.96 11.76 5.13
CA LEU A 49 -16.86 10.61 5.05
C LEU A 49 -16.24 9.33 5.64
N MET A 50 -14.93 9.30 5.81
CA MET A 50 -14.17 8.17 6.37
C MET A 50 -13.88 8.32 7.87
N GLY A 51 -14.36 9.39 8.51
CA GLY A 51 -14.20 9.65 9.94
C GLY A 51 -13.21 10.77 10.30
N GLY A 52 -12.68 11.48 9.29
CA GLY A 52 -11.77 12.62 9.48
C GLY A 52 -10.29 12.25 9.42
N LYS A 53 -9.48 13.22 9.02
CA LYS A 53 -8.03 13.02 8.83
C LYS A 53 -7.26 13.09 10.15
N LEU A 54 -6.19 12.31 10.23
CA LEU A 54 -5.20 12.32 11.31
C LEU A 54 -3.87 12.97 10.88
N ARG A 55 -3.70 13.19 9.55
CA ARG A 55 -2.51 13.82 8.96
C ARG A 55 -2.83 14.53 7.65
N ASP A 56 -1.99 15.50 7.29
CA ASP A 56 -2.13 16.27 6.05
C ASP A 56 -1.13 15.86 4.96
N ARG A 57 -0.17 15.01 5.32
CA ARG A 57 0.88 14.53 4.42
C ARG A 57 1.18 13.07 4.70
N VAL A 58 1.54 12.33 3.66
CA VAL A 58 1.86 10.91 3.75
C VAL A 58 3.22 10.67 3.12
N PRO A 59 4.19 10.11 3.88
CA PRO A 59 5.50 9.75 3.33
C PRO A 59 5.35 8.72 2.21
N LEU A 60 6.15 8.88 1.16
CA LEU A 60 6.19 7.96 0.03
C LEU A 60 7.35 6.98 0.13
N SER A 61 7.06 5.71 -0.09
CA SER A 61 8.01 4.68 -0.43
C SER A 61 8.12 4.57 -1.95
N ARG A 62 9.35 4.60 -2.50
CA ARG A 62 9.57 4.42 -3.93
C ARG A 62 10.05 3.01 -4.22
N ILE A 63 9.49 2.44 -5.28
CA ILE A 63 9.79 1.08 -5.70
C ILE A 63 11.04 1.05 -6.58
N LEU A 64 12.00 0.19 -6.21
CA LEU A 64 13.15 -0.16 -7.02
C LEU A 64 12.82 -1.46 -7.76
N PRO A 65 12.65 -1.44 -9.09
CA PRO A 65 12.37 -2.64 -9.87
C PRO A 65 13.59 -3.57 -9.87
N ILE A 66 13.37 -4.85 -10.16
CA ILE A 66 14.44 -5.84 -10.27
C ILE A 66 15.42 -5.43 -11.38
N LYS A 67 16.66 -5.15 -10.99
CA LYS A 67 17.77 -4.78 -11.86
C LYS A 67 19.06 -5.42 -11.36
N ALA A 68 20.16 -5.22 -12.10
CA ALA A 68 21.49 -5.53 -11.60
C ALA A 68 21.77 -4.74 -10.31
N PRO A 69 22.54 -5.29 -9.32
CA PRO A 69 22.74 -4.64 -8.03
C PRO A 69 23.22 -3.18 -8.13
N ARG A 70 24.21 -2.90 -8.97
CA ARG A 70 24.72 -1.53 -9.18
C ARG A 70 23.70 -0.57 -9.78
N GLU A 71 22.87 -1.04 -10.71
CA GLU A 71 21.81 -0.21 -11.31
C GLU A 71 20.74 0.14 -10.27
N MET A 72 20.36 -0.82 -9.40
CA MET A 72 19.45 -0.54 -8.29
C MET A 72 20.05 0.47 -7.31
N ALA A 73 21.32 0.33 -6.97
CA ALA A 73 22.03 1.26 -6.10
C ALA A 73 22.09 2.68 -6.68
N THR A 74 22.35 2.81 -7.97
CA THR A 74 22.34 4.11 -8.67
C THR A 74 20.96 4.77 -8.60
N LEU A 75 19.90 4.03 -8.92
CA LEU A 75 18.53 4.54 -8.84
C LEU A 75 18.15 4.89 -7.40
N ALA A 76 18.53 4.07 -6.43
CA ALA A 76 18.29 4.32 -5.02
C ALA A 76 18.94 5.64 -4.56
N GLY A 77 20.20 5.88 -4.94
CA GLY A 77 20.89 7.13 -4.65
C GLY A 77 20.19 8.36 -5.24
N GLN A 78 19.68 8.26 -6.46
CA GLN A 78 18.90 9.33 -7.10
C GLN A 78 17.61 9.63 -6.31
N LEU A 79 16.83 8.61 -5.97
CA LEU A 79 15.59 8.77 -5.21
C LEU A 79 15.86 9.31 -3.79
N ALA A 80 16.94 8.89 -3.13
CA ALA A 80 17.31 9.43 -1.84
C ALA A 80 17.68 10.92 -1.92
N ALA A 81 18.35 11.36 -3.00
CA ALA A 81 18.67 12.75 -3.27
C ALA A 81 17.41 13.59 -3.57
N GLU A 82 16.36 13.00 -4.14
CA GLU A 82 15.05 13.62 -4.35
C GLU A 82 14.22 13.75 -3.04
N GLY A 83 14.74 13.30 -1.90
CA GLY A 83 14.11 13.45 -0.60
C GLY A 83 13.34 12.22 -0.11
N TYR A 84 13.28 11.12 -0.86
CA TYR A 84 12.62 9.89 -0.38
C TYR A 84 13.42 9.24 0.75
N ARG A 85 12.74 8.86 1.83
CA ARG A 85 13.35 8.28 3.03
C ARG A 85 12.98 6.82 3.26
N GLN A 86 12.20 6.23 2.37
CA GLN A 86 11.92 4.79 2.33
C GLN A 86 11.93 4.30 0.89
N LEU A 87 12.64 3.20 0.65
CA LEU A 87 12.72 2.54 -0.65
C LEU A 87 12.32 1.08 -0.52
N LYS A 88 11.49 0.60 -1.46
CA LYS A 88 11.08 -0.80 -1.56
C LYS A 88 11.85 -1.50 -2.66
N LEU A 89 12.59 -2.54 -2.31
CA LEU A 89 13.39 -3.34 -3.23
C LEU A 89 12.60 -4.56 -3.70
N LYS A 90 12.34 -4.66 -4.98
CA LYS A 90 11.82 -5.89 -5.59
C LYS A 90 12.93 -6.93 -5.66
N LEU A 91 12.64 -8.15 -5.20
CA LEU A 91 13.55 -9.29 -5.17
C LEU A 91 13.07 -10.39 -6.12
N ALA A 92 14.00 -11.23 -6.58
CA ALA A 92 13.73 -12.24 -7.59
C ALA A 92 13.74 -13.69 -7.04
N GLY A 93 14.03 -13.88 -5.74
CA GLY A 93 14.16 -15.21 -5.12
C GLY A 93 15.52 -15.87 -5.34
N ASP A 94 16.45 -15.23 -6.06
CA ASP A 94 17.86 -15.62 -6.09
C ASP A 94 18.60 -14.96 -4.93
N ILE A 95 18.79 -15.74 -3.87
CA ILE A 95 19.30 -15.24 -2.58
C ILE A 95 20.65 -14.54 -2.72
N ASP A 96 21.60 -15.10 -3.48
CA ASP A 96 22.93 -14.54 -3.59
C ASP A 96 22.91 -13.18 -4.30
N THR A 97 22.10 -13.07 -5.34
CA THR A 97 21.93 -11.81 -6.05
C THR A 97 21.07 -10.82 -5.24
N ASP A 98 20.03 -11.29 -4.55
CA ASP A 98 19.18 -10.44 -3.72
C ASP A 98 19.94 -9.84 -2.53
N VAL A 99 20.76 -10.62 -1.84
CA VAL A 99 21.66 -10.11 -0.77
C VAL A 99 22.60 -9.03 -1.32
N ARG A 100 23.17 -9.23 -2.51
CA ARG A 100 24.03 -8.20 -3.13
C ARG A 100 23.23 -6.95 -3.50
N ARG A 101 22.00 -7.08 -4.02
CA ARG A 101 21.12 -5.93 -4.30
C ARG A 101 20.92 -5.09 -3.06
N ILE A 102 20.55 -5.73 -1.96
CA ILE A 102 20.27 -5.06 -0.69
C ILE A 102 21.53 -4.35 -0.19
N ALA A 103 22.69 -5.02 -0.20
CA ALA A 103 23.96 -4.48 0.28
C ALA A 103 24.43 -3.27 -0.55
N GLU A 104 24.37 -3.35 -1.88
CA GLU A 104 24.75 -2.24 -2.74
C GLU A 104 23.80 -1.04 -2.62
N VAL A 105 22.49 -1.30 -2.50
CA VAL A 105 21.51 -0.23 -2.23
C VAL A 105 21.78 0.42 -0.88
N ARG A 106 21.99 -0.36 0.20
CA ARG A 106 22.29 0.18 1.53
C ARG A 106 23.55 1.04 1.51
N SER A 107 24.60 0.58 0.83
CA SER A 107 25.83 1.33 0.66
C SER A 107 25.63 2.68 -0.06
N ALA A 108 24.72 2.72 -1.03
CA ALA A 108 24.44 3.93 -1.81
C ALA A 108 23.61 4.97 -1.06
N VAL A 109 22.64 4.53 -0.21
CA VAL A 109 21.69 5.43 0.44
C VAL A 109 22.01 5.73 1.91
N GLY A 110 22.94 4.99 2.53
CA GLY A 110 23.28 5.15 3.93
C GLY A 110 22.19 4.71 4.91
N ALA A 111 22.39 4.89 6.21
CA ALA A 111 21.50 4.42 7.26
C ALA A 111 20.20 5.24 7.42
N GLN A 112 20.14 6.44 6.83
CA GLN A 112 18.99 7.35 7.00
C GLN A 112 17.79 7.00 6.10
N VAL A 113 17.96 6.10 5.14
CA VAL A 113 16.90 5.63 4.25
C VAL A 113 16.45 4.24 4.70
N ALA A 114 15.19 4.08 5.06
CA ALA A 114 14.63 2.79 5.40
C ALA A 114 14.50 1.90 4.14
N LEU A 115 14.90 0.64 4.26
CA LEU A 115 14.78 -0.34 3.19
C LEU A 115 13.69 -1.36 3.54
N THR A 116 12.75 -1.54 2.64
CA THR A 116 11.77 -2.61 2.69
C THR A 116 11.99 -3.56 1.52
N LEU A 117 11.75 -4.84 1.72
CA LEU A 117 11.93 -5.87 0.70
C LEU A 117 10.57 -6.38 0.23
N ASP A 118 10.46 -6.65 -1.06
CA ASP A 118 9.28 -7.27 -1.63
C ASP A 118 9.68 -8.38 -2.61
N PRO A 119 9.78 -9.61 -2.11
CA PRO A 119 10.06 -10.78 -2.93
C PRO A 119 8.85 -11.29 -3.72
N ASN A 120 7.67 -10.70 -3.60
CA ASN A 120 6.44 -11.08 -4.30
C ASN A 120 6.26 -12.61 -4.35
N GLN A 121 6.15 -13.25 -3.18
CA GLN A 121 5.87 -14.67 -3.04
C GLN A 121 7.02 -15.62 -3.50
N SER A 122 8.25 -15.12 -3.71
CA SER A 122 9.32 -15.91 -4.31
C SER A 122 10.14 -16.75 -3.32
N TYR A 123 9.83 -16.69 -2.03
CA TYR A 123 10.49 -17.50 -1.01
C TYR A 123 9.54 -18.55 -0.40
N ASP A 124 10.11 -19.55 0.25
CA ASP A 124 9.44 -20.33 1.28
C ASP A 124 9.92 -19.89 2.68
N ALA A 125 9.07 -20.07 3.69
CA ALA A 125 9.35 -19.56 5.03
C ALA A 125 10.64 -20.13 5.62
N LYS A 126 10.87 -21.44 5.52
CA LYS A 126 12.07 -22.08 6.08
C LYS A 126 13.34 -21.63 5.37
N ARG A 127 13.27 -21.42 4.05
CA ARG A 127 14.41 -20.90 3.29
C ARG A 127 14.74 -19.48 3.71
N LEU A 128 13.73 -18.61 3.83
CA LEU A 128 13.94 -17.23 4.26
C LEU A 128 14.55 -17.15 5.67
N ILE A 129 14.05 -17.95 6.63
CA ILE A 129 14.61 -18.01 7.98
C ILE A 129 16.11 -18.37 7.95
N ARG A 130 16.47 -19.38 7.17
CA ARG A 130 17.88 -19.83 7.09
C ARG A 130 18.82 -18.78 6.50
N VAL A 131 18.33 -17.92 5.62
CA VAL A 131 19.16 -16.96 4.90
C VAL A 131 19.06 -15.54 5.42
N PHE A 132 18.11 -15.26 6.29
CA PHE A 132 17.84 -13.91 6.80
C PHE A 132 19.09 -13.27 7.45
N ALA A 133 19.90 -14.05 8.17
CA ALA A 133 21.15 -13.57 8.76
C ALA A 133 22.13 -12.93 7.75
N ARG A 134 21.96 -13.22 6.45
CA ARG A 134 22.75 -12.56 5.38
C ARG A 134 22.19 -11.19 4.97
N MET A 135 20.91 -10.95 5.24
CA MET A 135 20.21 -9.68 4.94
C MET A 135 20.19 -8.75 6.16
N GLU A 136 20.18 -9.31 7.36
CA GLU A 136 20.09 -8.60 8.63
C GLU A 136 21.11 -7.45 8.80
N PRO A 137 22.42 -7.61 8.39
CA PRO A 137 23.40 -6.53 8.50
C PRO A 137 23.06 -5.28 7.68
N GLN A 138 22.06 -5.37 6.78
CA GLN A 138 21.63 -4.26 5.94
C GLN A 138 20.47 -3.45 6.58
N ASP A 139 20.11 -3.74 7.82
CA ASP A 139 19.06 -3.03 8.57
C ASP A 139 17.77 -2.88 7.77
N VAL A 140 17.23 -4.04 7.33
CA VAL A 140 15.93 -4.11 6.61
C VAL A 140 14.81 -3.94 7.61
N SER A 141 13.90 -3.02 7.35
CA SER A 141 12.82 -2.65 8.29
C SER A 141 11.54 -3.47 8.11
N LEU A 142 11.31 -4.08 6.92
CA LEU A 142 10.10 -4.83 6.62
C LEU A 142 10.32 -5.76 5.42
N ILE A 143 9.67 -6.93 5.44
CA ILE A 143 9.59 -7.86 4.30
C ILE A 143 8.12 -8.08 3.94
N GLU A 144 7.73 -7.62 2.74
CA GLU A 144 6.39 -7.72 2.20
C GLU A 144 6.22 -9.03 1.44
N GLN A 145 5.12 -9.74 1.70
CA GLN A 145 4.66 -10.98 1.06
C GLN A 145 5.79 -11.94 0.62
N PRO A 146 6.60 -12.42 1.56
CA PRO A 146 7.73 -13.30 1.21
C PRO A 146 7.32 -14.67 0.67
N VAL A 147 6.16 -15.20 1.10
CA VAL A 147 5.66 -16.54 0.78
C VAL A 147 4.40 -16.48 -0.09
N PRO A 148 4.00 -17.59 -0.75
CA PRO A 148 2.77 -17.64 -1.54
C PRO A 148 1.55 -17.10 -0.79
N ALA A 149 0.65 -16.42 -1.49
CA ALA A 149 -0.54 -15.77 -0.92
C ALA A 149 -1.42 -16.68 -0.06
N ALA A 150 -1.48 -17.98 -0.37
CA ALA A 150 -2.25 -18.96 0.38
C ALA A 150 -1.54 -19.48 1.65
N ASP A 151 -0.24 -19.17 1.83
CA ASP A 151 0.56 -19.68 2.93
C ASP A 151 0.51 -18.79 4.18
N PHE A 152 -0.66 -18.70 4.79
CA PHE A 152 -0.87 -17.98 6.06
C PHE A 152 -0.01 -18.54 7.21
N ALA A 153 0.19 -19.87 7.22
CA ALA A 153 1.04 -20.52 8.22
C ALA A 153 2.51 -20.13 8.07
N GLY A 154 2.98 -19.99 6.82
CA GLY A 154 4.33 -19.50 6.51
C GLY A 154 4.53 -18.05 6.95
N LEU A 155 3.56 -17.17 6.70
CA LEU A 155 3.58 -15.79 7.21
C LEU A 155 3.68 -15.78 8.74
N ALA A 156 2.78 -16.50 9.42
CA ALA A 156 2.78 -16.59 10.88
C ALA A 156 4.08 -17.19 11.46
N LEU A 157 4.72 -18.13 10.76
CA LEU A 157 6.02 -18.66 11.15
C LEU A 157 7.11 -17.58 11.03
N LEU A 158 7.15 -16.84 9.95
CA LEU A 158 8.13 -15.77 9.73
C LEU A 158 7.97 -14.66 10.77
N THR A 159 6.75 -14.20 11.03
CA THR A 159 6.44 -13.15 12.01
C THR A 159 6.92 -13.51 13.41
N ARG A 160 6.78 -14.79 13.81
CA ARG A 160 7.24 -15.24 15.14
C ARG A 160 8.75 -15.47 15.23
N THR A 161 9.41 -15.68 14.09
CA THR A 161 10.81 -16.15 14.07
C THR A 161 11.80 -15.07 13.72
N LEU A 162 11.44 -14.17 12.80
CA LEU A 162 12.34 -13.13 12.33
C LEU A 162 12.20 -11.84 13.15
N PRO A 163 13.29 -11.11 13.39
CA PRO A 163 13.25 -9.84 14.12
C PRO A 163 12.79 -8.66 13.26
N VAL A 164 12.52 -8.88 11.96
CA VAL A 164 12.05 -7.90 10.99
C VAL A 164 10.53 -8.01 10.85
N ALA A 165 9.85 -6.88 10.65
CA ALA A 165 8.41 -6.88 10.42
C ALA A 165 8.02 -7.62 9.13
N ILE A 166 6.97 -8.42 9.20
CA ILE A 166 6.39 -9.15 8.06
C ILE A 166 5.08 -8.50 7.66
N GLU A 167 4.93 -8.22 6.37
CA GLU A 167 3.75 -7.62 5.78
C GLU A 167 3.03 -8.57 4.82
N ALA A 168 1.69 -8.58 4.87
CA ALA A 168 0.85 -9.22 3.86
C ALA A 168 0.40 -8.23 2.81
N ASP A 169 0.50 -8.61 1.52
CA ASP A 169 -0.09 -7.93 0.36
C ASP A 169 -1.04 -8.88 -0.37
N GLU A 170 -0.52 -9.85 -1.12
CA GLU A 170 -1.34 -10.78 -1.91
C GLU A 170 -2.16 -11.72 -1.03
N SER A 171 -1.82 -11.87 0.23
CA SER A 171 -2.63 -12.61 1.22
C SER A 171 -3.78 -11.80 1.80
N ALA A 172 -3.91 -10.50 1.48
CA ALA A 172 -4.89 -9.58 2.06
C ALA A 172 -5.87 -9.01 1.01
N GLN A 173 -6.48 -9.87 0.21
CA GLN A 173 -7.32 -9.47 -0.91
C GLN A 173 -8.77 -9.18 -0.53
N THR A 174 -9.23 -9.67 0.61
CA THR A 174 -10.59 -9.47 1.12
C THR A 174 -10.60 -9.08 2.59
N VAL A 175 -11.68 -8.49 3.06
CA VAL A 175 -11.89 -8.21 4.49
C VAL A 175 -11.77 -9.48 5.34
N ARG A 176 -12.19 -10.63 4.79
CA ARG A 176 -12.09 -11.92 5.46
C ARG A 176 -10.63 -12.39 5.62
N ASP A 177 -9.81 -12.17 4.60
CA ASP A 177 -8.37 -12.48 4.67
C ASP A 177 -7.70 -11.60 5.73
N VAL A 178 -8.01 -10.31 5.75
CA VAL A 178 -7.50 -9.38 6.77
C VAL A 178 -7.90 -9.83 8.17
N PHE A 179 -9.17 -10.21 8.37
CA PHE A 179 -9.63 -10.74 9.65
C PHE A 179 -8.85 -12.00 10.06
N ARG A 180 -8.61 -12.90 9.12
CA ARG A 180 -7.84 -14.11 9.37
C ARG A 180 -6.39 -13.81 9.75
N LEU A 181 -5.69 -12.96 8.96
CA LEU A 181 -4.30 -12.55 9.23
C LEU A 181 -4.15 -11.96 10.63
N VAL A 182 -5.07 -11.08 11.02
CA VAL A 182 -5.08 -10.44 12.34
C VAL A 182 -5.37 -11.47 13.45
N SER A 183 -6.41 -12.31 13.28
CA SER A 183 -6.81 -13.31 14.29
C SER A 183 -5.73 -14.35 14.55
N GLU A 184 -5.01 -14.77 13.52
CA GLU A 184 -3.92 -15.75 13.58
C GLU A 184 -2.58 -15.12 13.98
N ARG A 185 -2.52 -13.78 14.16
CA ARG A 185 -1.28 -13.02 14.37
C ARG A 185 -0.22 -13.39 13.34
N ALA A 186 -0.65 -13.46 12.09
CA ALA A 186 0.16 -13.95 11.00
C ALA A 186 1.13 -12.92 10.43
N VAL A 187 0.93 -11.63 10.73
CA VAL A 187 1.74 -10.52 10.21
C VAL A 187 1.79 -9.36 11.19
N ASP A 188 2.78 -8.50 11.04
CA ASP A 188 2.93 -7.24 11.79
C ASP A 188 2.24 -6.07 11.08
N VAL A 189 2.15 -6.14 9.74
CA VAL A 189 1.61 -5.07 8.89
C VAL A 189 0.74 -5.67 7.78
N ILE A 190 -0.29 -4.95 7.37
CA ILE A 190 -1.11 -5.30 6.21
C ILE A 190 -1.08 -4.15 5.20
N ASN A 191 -0.74 -4.50 3.97
CA ASN A 191 -0.80 -3.62 2.81
C ASN A 191 -2.24 -3.55 2.31
N LEU A 192 -2.94 -2.47 2.63
CA LEU A 192 -4.34 -2.27 2.24
C LEU A 192 -4.41 -1.56 0.89
N LYS A 193 -5.12 -2.16 -0.07
CA LYS A 193 -5.37 -1.56 -1.39
C LYS A 193 -6.88 -1.44 -1.61
N ILE A 194 -7.37 -0.22 -1.81
CA ILE A 194 -8.81 0.03 -2.05
C ILE A 194 -9.30 -0.79 -3.25
N THR A 195 -8.46 -0.90 -4.29
CA THR A 195 -8.76 -1.67 -5.51
C THR A 195 -8.95 -3.15 -5.26
N ASN A 196 -8.11 -3.76 -4.42
CA ASN A 196 -8.15 -5.18 -4.13
C ASN A 196 -9.30 -5.53 -3.18
N LEU A 197 -9.54 -4.67 -2.19
CA LEU A 197 -10.63 -4.83 -1.22
C LEU A 197 -12.02 -4.57 -1.83
N GLY A 198 -12.10 -3.89 -2.98
CA GLY A 198 -13.36 -3.61 -3.66
C GLY A 198 -14.08 -2.35 -3.19
N GLY A 199 -13.34 -1.35 -2.72
CA GLY A 199 -13.85 -0.01 -2.41
C GLY A 199 -13.50 0.51 -1.03
N ILE A 200 -13.88 1.77 -0.79
CA ILE A 200 -13.62 2.51 0.45
C ILE A 200 -14.32 1.86 1.64
N ARG A 201 -15.55 1.42 1.47
CA ARG A 201 -16.32 0.77 2.54
C ARG A 201 -15.60 -0.46 3.08
N ARG A 202 -15.13 -1.33 2.20
CA ARG A 202 -14.39 -2.55 2.59
C ARG A 202 -13.00 -2.23 3.12
N PHE A 203 -12.35 -1.22 2.56
CA PHE A 203 -11.11 -0.69 3.11
C PHE A 203 -11.27 -0.23 4.57
N LEU A 204 -12.33 0.53 4.88
CA LEU A 204 -12.60 0.97 6.25
C LEU A 204 -12.86 -0.22 7.20
N GLN A 205 -13.57 -1.24 6.76
CA GLN A 205 -13.76 -2.48 7.54
C GLN A 205 -12.42 -3.16 7.83
N ALA A 206 -11.59 -3.36 6.81
CA ALA A 206 -10.27 -3.97 6.94
C ALA A 206 -9.36 -3.16 7.88
N MET A 207 -9.32 -1.85 7.70
CA MET A 207 -8.57 -0.92 8.56
C MET A 207 -8.99 -1.04 10.05
N ARG A 208 -10.30 -1.11 10.34
CA ARG A 208 -10.80 -1.25 11.72
C ARG A 208 -10.46 -2.61 12.33
N ILE A 209 -10.40 -3.67 11.53
CA ILE A 209 -9.93 -4.99 11.99
C ILE A 209 -8.45 -4.93 12.37
N CYS A 210 -7.60 -4.31 11.53
CA CYS A 210 -6.20 -4.10 11.85
C CYS A 210 -6.03 -3.27 13.12
N GLU A 211 -6.76 -2.17 13.25
CA GLU A 211 -6.73 -1.29 14.43
C GLU A 211 -7.11 -2.05 15.72
N ALA A 212 -8.17 -2.85 15.69
CA ALA A 212 -8.62 -3.66 16.83
C ALA A 212 -7.62 -4.77 17.21
N GLY A 213 -6.88 -5.29 16.23
CA GLY A 213 -5.86 -6.32 16.43
C GLY A 213 -4.44 -5.77 16.65
N GLU A 214 -4.27 -4.45 16.72
CA GLU A 214 -2.97 -3.79 16.88
C GLU A 214 -1.96 -4.10 15.76
N VAL A 215 -2.46 -4.41 14.54
CA VAL A 215 -1.67 -4.64 13.34
C VAL A 215 -1.51 -3.33 12.58
N GLY A 216 -0.29 -3.03 12.12
CA GLY A 216 -0.01 -1.85 11.31
C GLY A 216 -0.70 -1.90 9.95
N CYS A 217 -1.07 -0.74 9.42
CA CYS A 217 -1.58 -0.62 8.05
C CYS A 217 -0.59 0.17 7.19
N ARG A 218 -0.55 -0.18 5.90
CA ARG A 218 0.12 0.61 4.86
C ARG A 218 -0.79 0.68 3.64
N MET A 219 -0.69 1.76 2.86
CA MET A 219 -1.35 1.86 1.56
C MET A 219 -0.36 1.50 0.46
N GLY A 220 -0.63 0.39 -0.23
CA GLY A 220 0.23 -0.12 -1.28
C GLY A 220 -0.01 0.47 -2.64
N ALA A 221 0.91 0.18 -3.54
CA ALA A 221 0.84 0.56 -4.94
C ALA A 221 -0.36 -0.09 -5.65
N ALA A 222 -1.07 0.73 -6.41
CA ALA A 222 -2.02 0.29 -7.42
C ALA A 222 -1.79 1.16 -8.65
N PHE A 223 -1.49 0.54 -9.80
CA PHE A 223 -1.32 1.27 -11.05
C PHE A 223 -2.61 1.97 -11.44
N GLY A 224 -2.51 3.28 -11.67
CA GLY A 224 -3.66 4.09 -12.04
C GLY A 224 -3.35 5.58 -12.02
N PRO A 225 -4.29 6.42 -12.49
CA PRO A 225 -4.12 7.85 -12.60
C PRO A 225 -4.02 8.54 -11.24
N ALA A 226 -3.67 9.83 -11.26
CA ALA A 226 -3.64 10.68 -10.08
C ALA A 226 -4.96 10.64 -9.28
N LEU A 227 -6.09 10.43 -9.95
CA LEU A 227 -7.41 10.26 -9.31
C LEU A 227 -7.44 9.09 -8.32
N LEU A 228 -6.88 7.93 -8.71
CA LEU A 228 -6.77 6.77 -7.81
C LEU A 228 -5.85 7.07 -6.63
N GLN A 229 -4.71 7.70 -6.90
CA GLN A 229 -3.75 8.04 -5.84
C GLN A 229 -4.31 9.10 -4.89
N ALA A 230 -5.06 10.09 -5.39
CA ALA A 230 -5.75 11.08 -4.55
C ALA A 230 -6.75 10.41 -3.60
N THR A 231 -7.57 9.49 -4.11
CA THR A 231 -8.51 8.73 -3.27
C THR A 231 -7.78 7.87 -2.23
N SER A 232 -6.72 7.19 -2.64
CA SER A 232 -5.89 6.40 -1.72
C SER A 232 -5.19 7.25 -0.67
N LEU A 233 -4.78 8.47 -1.03
CA LEU A 233 -4.21 9.44 -0.09
C LEU A 233 -5.23 9.91 0.94
N GLN A 234 -6.48 10.22 0.52
CA GLN A 234 -7.58 10.54 1.43
C GLN A 234 -7.79 9.40 2.45
N ALA A 235 -7.74 8.15 1.99
CA ALA A 235 -7.84 6.97 2.84
C ALA A 235 -6.61 6.76 3.75
N ALA A 236 -5.39 6.97 3.25
CA ALA A 236 -4.18 6.89 4.06
C ALA A 236 -4.17 7.90 5.22
N CYS A 237 -4.77 9.08 4.98
CA CYS A 237 -4.84 10.14 5.98
C CYS A 237 -5.73 9.79 7.19
N VAL A 238 -6.64 8.81 7.10
CA VAL A 238 -7.51 8.38 8.20
C VAL A 238 -6.98 7.15 8.95
N ILE A 239 -5.93 6.49 8.48
CA ILE A 239 -5.31 5.34 9.16
C ILE A 239 -4.61 5.84 10.43
N ARG A 240 -4.96 5.26 11.59
CA ARG A 240 -4.33 5.64 12.86
C ARG A 240 -2.89 5.15 12.95
N HIS A 241 -2.66 3.85 12.78
CA HIS A 241 -1.34 3.22 12.86
C HIS A 241 -0.79 2.96 11.47
N LEU A 242 0.03 3.91 10.99
CA LEU A 242 0.68 3.91 9.67
C LEU A 242 2.21 3.94 9.88
N PRO A 243 2.82 2.78 10.22
CA PRO A 243 4.22 2.73 10.66
C PRO A 243 5.23 2.89 9.52
N TYR A 244 4.81 2.68 8.27
CA TYR A 244 5.66 2.74 7.09
C TYR A 244 5.12 3.70 6.04
N ALA A 245 6.00 4.22 5.20
CA ALA A 245 5.65 5.07 4.07
C ALA A 245 4.77 4.32 3.05
N CYS A 246 3.83 5.02 2.43
CA CYS A 246 2.89 4.47 1.47
C CYS A 246 3.45 4.47 0.03
N GLU A 247 2.88 3.63 -0.84
CA GLU A 247 3.31 3.49 -2.23
C GLU A 247 2.33 4.19 -3.20
N LEU A 248 2.03 5.45 -2.94
CA LEU A 248 1.03 6.22 -3.68
C LEU A 248 1.65 7.06 -4.80
N SER A 249 2.65 6.52 -5.50
CA SER A 249 3.41 7.24 -6.51
C SER A 249 3.27 6.70 -7.94
N GLU A 250 2.38 5.75 -8.18
CA GLU A 250 2.27 5.07 -9.47
C GLU A 250 1.79 5.98 -10.61
N HIS A 251 1.03 7.04 -10.31
CA HIS A 251 0.64 8.08 -11.27
C HIS A 251 1.85 8.81 -11.89
N LEU A 252 3.00 8.84 -11.21
CA LEU A 252 4.23 9.45 -11.73
C LEU A 252 4.83 8.68 -12.91
N HIS A 253 4.38 7.44 -13.15
CA HIS A 253 4.79 6.60 -14.28
C HIS A 253 3.87 6.73 -15.49
N LEU A 254 2.71 7.41 -15.35
CA LEU A 254 1.77 7.61 -16.44
C LEU A 254 2.16 8.81 -17.30
N ARG A 255 2.07 8.62 -18.62
CA ARG A 255 2.10 9.71 -19.59
C ARG A 255 0.67 10.18 -19.83
N ASP A 256 0.50 11.49 -20.02
CA ASP A 256 -0.79 12.11 -20.38
C ASP A 256 -1.92 11.77 -19.39
N ASP A 257 -1.59 11.72 -18.09
CA ASP A 257 -2.61 11.59 -17.04
C ASP A 257 -3.59 12.75 -17.13
N PRO A 258 -4.90 12.51 -17.36
CA PRO A 258 -5.88 13.57 -17.56
C PRO A 258 -6.23 14.34 -16.28
N PHE A 259 -5.70 13.92 -15.14
CA PHE A 259 -6.02 14.54 -13.85
C PHE A 259 -4.91 15.48 -13.36
N THR A 260 -5.28 16.38 -12.46
CA THR A 260 -4.33 17.29 -11.80
C THR A 260 -3.28 16.47 -11.03
N PRO A 261 -1.97 16.74 -11.21
CA PRO A 261 -0.94 16.04 -10.46
C PRO A 261 -1.06 16.28 -8.96
N LEU A 262 -0.72 15.24 -8.18
CA LEU A 262 -0.57 15.38 -6.75
C LEU A 262 0.79 15.99 -6.41
N PRO A 263 0.86 17.01 -5.53
CA PRO A 263 2.12 17.61 -5.15
C PRO A 263 2.92 16.65 -4.27
N VAL A 264 4.21 16.51 -4.57
CA VAL A 264 5.19 15.78 -3.77
C VAL A 264 6.19 16.78 -3.22
N GLU A 265 6.32 16.86 -1.91
CA GLU A 265 7.28 17.72 -1.22
C GLU A 265 8.05 16.90 -0.19
N ASP A 266 9.37 16.97 -0.23
CA ASP A 266 10.28 16.25 0.67
C ASP A 266 9.93 14.76 0.80
N GLY A 267 9.66 14.09 -0.32
CA GLY A 267 9.30 12.68 -0.35
C GLY A 267 7.91 12.33 0.23
N CYS A 268 7.04 13.32 0.42
CA CYS A 268 5.67 13.12 0.90
C CYS A 268 4.63 13.60 -0.12
N LEU A 269 3.50 12.90 -0.25
CA LEU A 269 2.31 13.43 -0.87
C LEU A 269 1.57 14.36 0.10
N LEU A 270 1.13 15.50 -0.42
CA LEU A 270 0.31 16.44 0.32
C LEU A 270 -1.17 16.20 0.02
N LEU A 271 -1.97 16.19 1.07
CA LEU A 271 -3.41 16.03 0.95
C LEU A 271 -4.00 17.22 0.19
N PRO A 272 -4.63 17.02 -0.99
CA PRO A 272 -5.18 18.11 -1.75
C PRO A 272 -6.38 18.73 -1.02
N ALA A 273 -6.48 20.05 -1.10
CA ALA A 273 -7.62 20.80 -0.60
C ALA A 273 -8.83 20.65 -1.55
N GLY A 274 -10.04 20.80 -0.99
CA GLY A 274 -11.29 20.84 -1.77
C GLY A 274 -12.19 19.64 -1.52
N ALA A 275 -13.38 19.69 -2.11
CA ALA A 275 -14.39 18.66 -1.96
C ALA A 275 -14.05 17.39 -2.77
N GLY A 276 -14.56 16.28 -2.33
CA GLY A 276 -14.29 14.97 -2.94
C GLY A 276 -12.83 14.53 -2.70
N CYS A 277 -12.22 13.91 -3.70
CA CYS A 277 -10.81 13.53 -3.65
C CYS A 277 -9.83 14.72 -3.73
N GLY A 278 -10.33 15.94 -3.98
CA GLY A 278 -9.55 17.18 -4.01
C GLY A 278 -8.82 17.46 -5.31
N ILE A 279 -9.00 16.66 -6.36
CA ILE A 279 -8.44 16.89 -7.70
C ILE A 279 -9.54 16.77 -8.77
N GLY A 280 -9.23 17.23 -9.99
CA GLY A 280 -10.14 17.21 -11.13
C GLY A 280 -9.41 16.95 -12.45
N TYR A 281 -10.14 17.03 -13.55
CA TYR A 281 -9.57 17.05 -14.89
C TYR A 281 -8.70 18.28 -15.10
N ARG A 282 -7.66 18.09 -15.92
CA ARG A 282 -6.85 19.22 -16.46
C ARG A 282 -7.62 19.97 -17.53
#